data_fd8c62bbce193418cc560c6d171ea422
#
_entry.id   fd8c62bbce193418cc560c6d171ea422
#
_cell.length_a   1.000
_cell.length_b   1.000
_cell.length_c   1.000
_cell.angle_alpha   90.00
_cell.angle_beta   90.00
_cell.angle_gamma   90.00
#
_symmetry.space_group_name_H-M   'P 1'
#
loop_
_entity.id
_entity.type
_entity.pdbx_description
1 polymer ?
#
loop_
_entity_poly.entity_id
_entity_poly.type
_entity_poly.pdbx_seq_one_letter_code
_entity_poly.pdbx_strand_id
1 'polypeptide(L)'
;EGVEEDTNKKNKNDFVLWFTKSKFEDQALKWDSPWGVGYPGWHIECSGISMKYNGEYLDLHCGGIDNAFPHHTNEIAQSESYLGHPWCPQWFHVAHLNTSHGKMSKSKGEFLTVSLLENKGYDPLAYRFFCLQSHYRKALVFSWENLDNAAAAYSKLIAKIAALDPADGSVDSAVLQEYKDKFIQQVGNDLNTSMGVTALYDALKAKTNDATKLAILDSFDTVLSLSLLKKAASVREANAKAQSAKAEGGYTVTGEGDPAIDALVLQRYEAKKAKNFAEADRIRDELKAQGIEITDTKDGTSWKRV
;
A
#
# COMPACT_ATOMS: atom_id res chain seq x y z
N GLU A 1 18.18 -24.25 -6.91
CA GLU A 1 17.70 -24.82 -8.18
C GLU A 1 18.86 -24.83 -9.17
N GLY A 2 19.14 -26.01 -9.73
CA GLY A 2 20.30 -26.18 -10.59
C GLY A 2 20.08 -25.61 -11.98
N VAL A 3 21.18 -25.23 -12.65
CA VAL A 3 21.18 -24.89 -14.07
C VAL A 3 20.92 -26.18 -14.85
N GLU A 4 19.92 -26.17 -15.74
CA GLU A 4 19.63 -27.32 -16.61
C GLU A 4 20.84 -27.67 -17.50
N GLU A 5 21.13 -28.95 -17.63
CA GLU A 5 22.19 -29.41 -18.55
C GLU A 5 21.69 -29.30 -19.96
N ASP A 6 22.44 -28.55 -20.79
CA ASP A 6 22.20 -28.38 -22.20
C ASP A 6 23.50 -28.62 -22.97
N THR A 7 23.52 -29.64 -23.80
CA THR A 7 24.70 -30.04 -24.57
C THR A 7 25.15 -29.01 -25.62
N ASN A 8 24.31 -28.02 -25.93
CA ASN A 8 24.67 -26.94 -26.85
C ASN A 8 25.47 -25.81 -26.14
N LYS A 9 25.53 -25.82 -24.81
CA LYS A 9 26.34 -24.85 -24.06
C LYS A 9 27.80 -25.28 -24.00
N LYS A 10 28.69 -24.29 -24.12
CA LYS A 10 30.14 -24.53 -23.91
C LYS A 10 30.43 -24.68 -22.40
N ASN A 11 29.78 -23.87 -21.56
CA ASN A 11 29.88 -23.94 -20.12
C ASN A 11 28.47 -24.10 -19.52
N LYS A 12 28.40 -24.79 -18.41
CA LYS A 12 27.14 -25.06 -17.69
C LYS A 12 26.35 -23.80 -17.40
N ASN A 13 27.03 -22.70 -17.08
CA ASN A 13 26.42 -21.42 -16.68
C ASN A 13 26.14 -20.48 -17.86
N ASP A 14 26.43 -20.88 -19.11
CA ASP A 14 26.07 -20.07 -20.27
C ASP A 14 24.57 -19.87 -20.35
N PHE A 15 24.14 -18.70 -20.79
CA PHE A 15 22.74 -18.34 -20.96
C PHE A 15 22.51 -17.57 -22.26
N VAL A 16 21.26 -17.54 -22.71
CA VAL A 16 20.92 -16.98 -24.04
C VAL A 16 20.85 -15.46 -23.96
N LEU A 17 21.60 -14.79 -24.84
CA LEU A 17 21.53 -13.34 -25.04
C LEU A 17 20.55 -12.95 -26.14
N TRP A 18 20.40 -13.79 -27.18
CA TRP A 18 19.54 -13.53 -28.31
C TRP A 18 18.80 -14.80 -28.74
N PHE A 19 17.47 -14.72 -28.87
CA PHE A 19 16.62 -15.81 -29.31
C PHE A 19 16.28 -15.65 -30.79
N THR A 20 16.60 -16.66 -31.63
CA THR A 20 16.21 -16.73 -33.02
C THR A 20 14.94 -17.56 -33.25
N LYS A 21 14.47 -18.28 -32.20
CA LYS A 21 13.24 -19.05 -32.21
C LYS A 21 12.40 -18.69 -31.03
N SER A 22 11.13 -18.41 -31.24
CA SER A 22 10.15 -18.18 -30.17
C SER A 22 9.35 -19.44 -29.86
N LYS A 23 8.93 -19.60 -28.62
CA LYS A 23 7.92 -20.59 -28.24
C LYS A 23 6.50 -20.16 -28.68
N PHE A 24 6.34 -18.89 -29.05
CA PHE A 24 5.08 -18.31 -29.53
C PHE A 24 5.18 -18.00 -31.00
N GLU A 25 4.24 -18.52 -31.79
CA GLU A 25 4.24 -18.35 -33.26
C GLU A 25 4.10 -16.88 -33.68
N ASP A 26 3.35 -16.10 -32.88
CA ASP A 26 2.98 -14.71 -33.09
C ASP A 26 3.83 -13.72 -32.26
N GLN A 27 5.11 -14.04 -31.99
CA GLN A 27 6.05 -13.10 -31.40
C GLN A 27 6.12 -11.81 -32.23
N ALA A 28 5.51 -10.72 -31.67
CA ALA A 28 5.35 -9.46 -32.40
C ALA A 28 6.64 -8.65 -32.51
N LEU A 29 7.49 -8.68 -31.48
CA LEU A 29 8.72 -7.90 -31.43
C LEU A 29 9.90 -8.76 -31.85
N LYS A 30 10.42 -8.49 -33.05
CA LYS A 30 11.62 -9.13 -33.63
C LYS A 30 12.45 -8.07 -34.31
N TRP A 31 13.75 -8.27 -34.30
CA TRP A 31 14.72 -7.38 -34.93
C TRP A 31 15.78 -8.18 -35.71
N ASP A 32 16.40 -7.55 -36.67
CA ASP A 32 17.59 -8.10 -37.37
C ASP A 32 18.79 -8.08 -36.42
N SER A 33 19.60 -9.10 -36.47
CA SER A 33 20.87 -9.21 -35.76
C SER A 33 21.92 -9.99 -36.55
N PRO A 34 23.19 -9.93 -36.16
CA PRO A 34 24.24 -10.78 -36.78
C PRO A 34 23.97 -12.28 -36.65
N TRP A 35 23.10 -12.70 -35.72
CA TRP A 35 22.74 -14.09 -35.49
C TRP A 35 21.40 -14.49 -36.14
N GLY A 36 20.79 -13.57 -36.88
CA GLY A 36 19.50 -13.74 -37.53
C GLY A 36 18.39 -12.91 -36.90
N VAL A 37 17.20 -12.95 -37.51
CA VAL A 37 16.01 -12.28 -36.98
C VAL A 37 15.60 -12.93 -35.68
N GLY A 38 15.37 -12.10 -34.62
CA GLY A 38 15.07 -12.61 -33.32
C GLY A 38 14.76 -11.50 -32.30
N TYR A 39 14.91 -11.83 -31.02
CA TYR A 39 14.65 -10.92 -29.91
C TYR A 39 15.65 -11.16 -28.79
N PRO A 40 15.92 -10.13 -27.93
CA PRO A 40 16.85 -10.24 -26.82
C PRO A 40 16.34 -11.21 -25.75
N GLY A 41 17.28 -11.81 -25.02
CA GLY A 41 16.98 -12.51 -23.79
C GLY A 41 16.54 -11.53 -22.69
N TRP A 42 15.71 -11.99 -21.76
CA TRP A 42 15.14 -11.15 -20.68
C TRP A 42 16.20 -10.40 -19.87
N HIS A 43 17.34 -11.04 -19.59
CA HIS A 43 18.39 -10.42 -18.76
C HIS A 43 19.07 -9.26 -19.48
N ILE A 44 19.33 -9.38 -20.78
CA ILE A 44 20.00 -8.32 -21.54
C ILE A 44 19.08 -7.12 -21.80
N GLU A 45 17.77 -7.30 -21.80
CA GLU A 45 16.82 -6.20 -21.86
C GLU A 45 17.01 -5.27 -20.66
N CYS A 46 17.05 -5.83 -19.45
CA CYS A 46 17.25 -5.05 -18.21
C CYS A 46 18.61 -4.36 -18.18
N SER A 47 19.70 -5.07 -18.53
CA SER A 47 21.04 -4.46 -18.61
C SER A 47 21.08 -3.31 -19.60
N GLY A 48 20.57 -3.51 -20.83
CA GLY A 48 20.59 -2.50 -21.88
C GLY A 48 19.70 -1.28 -21.56
N ILE A 49 18.50 -1.49 -21.01
CA ILE A 49 17.59 -0.41 -20.61
C ILE A 49 18.19 0.39 -19.47
N SER A 50 18.71 -0.28 -18.45
CA SER A 50 19.33 0.40 -17.29
C SER A 50 20.50 1.27 -17.73
N MET A 51 21.41 0.75 -18.54
CA MET A 51 22.55 1.54 -19.05
C MET A 51 22.13 2.71 -19.91
N LYS A 52 21.09 2.53 -20.75
CA LYS A 52 20.58 3.60 -21.62
C LYS A 52 20.04 4.79 -20.84
N TYR A 53 19.35 4.58 -19.74
CA TYR A 53 18.65 5.63 -19.02
C TYR A 53 19.37 6.09 -17.75
N ASN A 54 20.14 5.22 -17.10
CA ASN A 54 20.84 5.52 -15.83
C ASN A 54 22.37 5.62 -16.00
N GLY A 55 22.92 5.31 -17.18
CA GLY A 55 24.36 5.34 -17.41
C GLY A 55 25.06 4.04 -16.97
N GLU A 56 26.39 4.12 -16.93
CA GLU A 56 27.27 2.97 -16.71
C GLU A 56 27.40 2.56 -15.22
N TYR A 57 26.89 3.39 -14.31
CA TYR A 57 26.88 3.15 -12.87
C TYR A 57 25.44 3.22 -12.35
N LEU A 58 24.99 2.13 -11.77
CA LEU A 58 23.67 2.02 -11.16
C LEU A 58 23.85 1.96 -9.63
N ASP A 59 23.27 2.91 -8.90
CA ASP A 59 23.44 2.97 -7.44
C ASP A 59 22.72 1.82 -6.71
N LEU A 60 21.53 1.47 -7.16
CA LEU A 60 20.68 0.45 -6.55
C LEU A 60 19.87 -0.27 -7.61
N HIS A 61 19.86 -1.59 -7.58
CA HIS A 61 18.99 -2.44 -8.39
C HIS A 61 18.03 -3.25 -7.53
N CYS A 62 16.74 -3.19 -7.86
CA CYS A 62 15.67 -3.80 -7.07
C CYS A 62 14.96 -4.92 -7.83
N GLY A 63 14.51 -5.95 -7.12
CA GLY A 63 13.68 -7.01 -7.69
C GLY A 63 13.02 -7.89 -6.63
N GLY A 64 12.25 -8.87 -7.09
CA GLY A 64 11.80 -9.94 -6.22
C GLY A 64 12.95 -10.88 -5.84
N ILE A 65 12.78 -11.62 -4.77
CA ILE A 65 13.81 -12.58 -4.31
C ILE A 65 14.12 -13.64 -5.39
N ASP A 66 13.18 -13.95 -6.26
CA ASP A 66 13.35 -14.86 -7.39
C ASP A 66 14.24 -14.28 -8.50
N ASN A 67 14.45 -12.98 -8.55
CA ASN A 67 15.38 -12.35 -9.48
C ASN A 67 16.85 -12.45 -9.05
N ALA A 68 17.14 -12.72 -7.78
CA ALA A 68 18.52 -12.83 -7.30
C ALA A 68 19.33 -13.85 -8.12
N PHE A 69 18.67 -14.97 -8.45
CA PHE A 69 19.20 -15.99 -9.36
C PHE A 69 18.07 -16.61 -10.20
N PRO A 70 18.25 -16.74 -11.53
CA PRO A 70 19.47 -16.39 -12.29
C PRO A 70 19.49 -14.96 -12.85
N HIS A 71 18.39 -14.18 -12.74
CA HIS A 71 18.18 -12.94 -13.48
C HIS A 71 19.25 -11.88 -13.18
N HIS A 72 19.35 -11.41 -11.95
CA HIS A 72 20.32 -10.39 -11.55
C HIS A 72 21.77 -10.89 -11.66
N THR A 73 22.00 -12.18 -11.38
CA THR A 73 23.34 -12.77 -11.57
C THR A 73 23.78 -12.70 -13.04
N ASN A 74 22.85 -12.94 -13.97
CA ASN A 74 23.11 -12.84 -15.40
C ASN A 74 23.26 -11.39 -15.88
N GLU A 75 22.50 -10.45 -15.28
CA GLU A 75 22.68 -9.01 -15.55
C GLU A 75 24.07 -8.53 -15.09
N ILE A 76 24.56 -8.96 -13.94
CA ILE A 76 25.93 -8.66 -13.48
C ILE A 76 26.95 -9.18 -14.51
N ALA A 77 26.82 -10.44 -14.91
CA ALA A 77 27.74 -11.03 -15.86
C ALA A 77 27.76 -10.28 -17.19
N GLN A 78 26.60 -9.86 -17.72
CA GLN A 78 26.50 -9.10 -18.98
C GLN A 78 27.06 -7.69 -18.83
N SER A 79 26.60 -6.97 -17.82
CA SER A 79 26.90 -5.55 -17.62
C SER A 79 28.37 -5.35 -17.33
N GLU A 80 28.95 -6.09 -16.39
CA GLU A 80 30.34 -5.95 -16.00
C GLU A 80 31.31 -6.45 -17.08
N SER A 81 30.92 -7.48 -17.86
CA SER A 81 31.69 -7.92 -19.01
C SER A 81 31.75 -6.87 -20.12
N TYR A 82 30.66 -6.14 -20.33
CA TYR A 82 30.58 -5.06 -21.32
C TYR A 82 31.33 -3.80 -20.86
N LEU A 83 31.11 -3.41 -19.60
CA LEU A 83 31.67 -2.17 -19.04
C LEU A 83 33.16 -2.29 -18.66
N GLY A 84 33.59 -3.48 -18.24
CA GLY A 84 34.96 -3.70 -17.72
C GLY A 84 35.16 -3.23 -16.28
N HIS A 85 34.07 -2.90 -15.58
CA HIS A 85 34.07 -2.49 -14.17
C HIS A 85 32.79 -2.95 -13.45
N PRO A 86 32.75 -2.97 -12.09
CA PRO A 86 31.52 -3.25 -11.32
C PRO A 86 30.41 -2.28 -11.68
N TRP A 87 29.19 -2.83 -11.91
CA TRP A 87 28.06 -2.07 -12.41
C TRP A 87 27.18 -1.49 -11.32
N CYS A 88 26.76 -2.34 -10.35
CA CYS A 88 25.82 -1.95 -9.30
C CYS A 88 26.31 -2.44 -7.94
N PRO A 89 26.56 -1.53 -6.96
CA PRO A 89 27.06 -1.91 -5.63
C PRO A 89 25.98 -2.44 -4.70
N GLN A 90 24.70 -2.11 -4.93
CA GLN A 90 23.60 -2.46 -4.03
C GLN A 90 22.48 -3.18 -4.76
N TRP A 91 22.11 -4.34 -4.23
CA TRP A 91 21.02 -5.20 -4.74
C TRP A 91 19.96 -5.36 -3.65
N PHE A 92 18.71 -5.04 -4.02
CA PHE A 92 17.60 -5.07 -3.10
C PHE A 92 16.56 -6.10 -3.55
N HIS A 93 16.32 -7.11 -2.71
CA HIS A 93 15.41 -8.21 -3.03
C HIS A 93 14.26 -8.27 -2.04
N VAL A 94 13.03 -8.20 -2.55
CA VAL A 94 11.80 -8.25 -1.77
C VAL A 94 11.22 -9.65 -1.80
N ALA A 95 10.86 -10.18 -0.63
CA ALA A 95 10.16 -11.47 -0.53
C ALA A 95 8.76 -11.40 -1.14
N HIS A 96 8.22 -12.54 -1.52
CA HIS A 96 6.94 -12.62 -2.21
C HIS A 96 5.75 -12.20 -1.34
N LEU A 97 4.77 -11.56 -1.98
CA LEU A 97 3.40 -11.49 -1.49
C LEU A 97 2.67 -12.76 -1.94
N ASN A 98 2.33 -13.60 -0.99
CA ASN A 98 1.61 -14.85 -1.22
C ASN A 98 0.12 -14.70 -0.87
N THR A 99 -0.70 -15.59 -1.39
CA THR A 99 -2.05 -15.84 -0.89
C THR A 99 -2.05 -17.12 -0.05
N SER A 100 -3.15 -17.40 0.65
CA SER A 100 -3.32 -18.66 1.38
C SER A 100 -3.18 -19.92 0.49
N HIS A 101 -3.30 -19.75 -0.83
CA HIS A 101 -3.16 -20.81 -1.85
C HIS A 101 -1.82 -20.76 -2.60
N GLY A 102 -0.84 -20.03 -2.09
CA GLY A 102 0.50 -19.89 -2.69
C GLY A 102 0.70 -18.60 -3.48
N LYS A 103 1.61 -18.60 -4.46
CA LYS A 103 1.97 -17.42 -5.27
C LYS A 103 0.74 -16.93 -6.05
N MET A 104 0.45 -15.64 -5.93
CA MET A 104 -0.58 -14.96 -6.71
C MET A 104 -0.21 -14.99 -8.20
N SER A 105 -1.09 -15.51 -9.07
CA SER A 105 -0.84 -15.56 -10.51
C SER A 105 -2.06 -15.15 -11.31
N LYS A 106 -1.81 -14.48 -12.45
CA LYS A 106 -2.86 -14.05 -13.41
C LYS A 106 -3.70 -15.21 -13.95
N SER A 107 -3.11 -16.40 -14.05
CA SER A 107 -3.74 -17.59 -14.67
C SER A 107 -4.84 -18.24 -13.84
N LYS A 108 -5.00 -17.87 -12.54
CA LYS A 108 -6.02 -18.44 -11.64
C LYS A 108 -7.28 -17.58 -11.48
N GLY A 109 -7.44 -16.53 -12.28
CA GLY A 109 -8.70 -15.77 -12.39
C GLY A 109 -8.95 -14.72 -11.27
N GLU A 110 -8.25 -14.75 -10.17
CA GLU A 110 -8.33 -13.72 -9.12
C GLU A 110 -7.17 -12.73 -9.24
N PHE A 111 -7.37 -11.70 -10.04
CA PHE A 111 -6.38 -10.64 -10.19
C PHE A 111 -6.63 -9.56 -9.12
N LEU A 112 -5.88 -9.64 -8.03
CA LEU A 112 -5.94 -8.64 -6.96
C LEU A 112 -5.22 -7.37 -7.41
N THR A 113 -6.00 -6.33 -7.69
CA THR A 113 -5.52 -4.98 -8.01
C THR A 113 -5.88 -4.00 -6.91
N VAL A 114 -5.20 -2.86 -6.85
CA VAL A 114 -5.59 -1.76 -5.95
C VAL A 114 -7.02 -1.29 -6.25
N SER A 115 -7.41 -1.21 -7.52
CA SER A 115 -8.78 -0.86 -7.92
C SER A 115 -9.83 -1.83 -7.38
N LEU A 116 -9.50 -3.13 -7.26
CA LEU A 116 -10.41 -4.09 -6.63
C LEU A 116 -10.60 -3.78 -5.13
N LEU A 117 -9.54 -3.35 -4.43
CA LEU A 117 -9.64 -2.94 -3.03
C LEU A 117 -10.55 -1.73 -2.89
N GLU A 118 -10.37 -0.70 -3.74
CA GLU A 118 -11.23 0.49 -3.75
C GLU A 118 -12.69 0.14 -4.04
N ASN A 119 -12.95 -0.71 -5.04
CA ASN A 119 -14.30 -1.19 -5.38
C ASN A 119 -14.97 -1.98 -4.24
N LYS A 120 -14.17 -2.59 -3.36
CA LYS A 120 -14.65 -3.26 -2.14
C LYS A 120 -14.74 -2.31 -0.93
N GLY A 121 -14.46 -1.02 -1.11
CA GLY A 121 -14.56 -0.01 -0.06
C GLY A 121 -13.34 0.10 0.84
N TYR A 122 -12.23 -0.54 0.50
CA TYR A 122 -10.98 -0.36 1.26
C TYR A 122 -10.26 0.93 0.87
N ASP A 123 -9.72 1.63 1.85
CA ASP A 123 -8.73 2.67 1.60
C ASP A 123 -7.42 2.02 1.12
N PRO A 124 -6.84 2.42 -0.04
CA PRO A 124 -5.56 1.91 -0.50
C PRO A 124 -4.42 2.05 0.52
N LEU A 125 -4.48 3.06 1.39
CA LEU A 125 -3.50 3.27 2.46
C LEU A 125 -3.59 2.21 3.57
N ALA A 126 -4.75 1.56 3.75
CA ALA A 126 -4.86 0.40 4.63
C ALA A 126 -4.04 -0.78 4.10
N TYR A 127 -4.00 -0.99 2.77
CA TYR A 127 -3.14 -1.99 2.16
C TYR A 127 -1.65 -1.61 2.28
N ARG A 128 -1.30 -0.33 2.08
CA ARG A 128 0.07 0.14 2.35
C ARG A 128 0.47 -0.10 3.81
N PHE A 129 -0.43 0.21 4.75
CA PHE A 129 -0.19 -0.04 6.17
C PHE A 129 0.00 -1.54 6.46
N PHE A 130 -0.80 -2.42 5.84
CA PHE A 130 -0.62 -3.88 5.90
C PHE A 130 0.79 -4.30 5.45
N CYS A 131 1.27 -3.79 4.31
CA CYS A 131 2.62 -4.09 3.82
C CYS A 131 3.73 -3.61 4.75
N LEU A 132 3.59 -2.41 5.33
CA LEU A 132 4.59 -1.81 6.22
C LEU A 132 4.72 -2.53 7.58
N GLN A 133 3.72 -3.31 7.99
CA GLN A 133 3.76 -4.11 9.22
C GLN A 133 4.71 -5.31 9.15
N SER A 134 5.21 -5.65 7.98
CA SER A 134 6.17 -6.75 7.79
C SER A 134 7.48 -6.21 7.21
N HIS A 135 8.58 -6.89 7.58
CA HIS A 135 9.87 -6.60 6.97
C HIS A 135 9.91 -7.16 5.54
N TYR A 136 10.47 -6.41 4.58
CA TYR A 136 10.49 -6.77 3.16
C TYR A 136 11.21 -8.11 2.84
N ARG A 137 12.11 -8.57 3.72
CA ARG A 137 12.79 -9.89 3.59
C ARG A 137 11.91 -11.07 4.02
N LYS A 138 10.72 -10.82 4.59
CA LYS A 138 9.78 -11.86 5.00
C LYS A 138 8.65 -11.97 4.00
N ALA A 139 8.31 -13.19 3.61
CA ALA A 139 7.13 -13.43 2.80
C ALA A 139 5.88 -12.93 3.53
N LEU A 140 5.06 -12.17 2.82
CA LEU A 140 3.82 -11.62 3.34
C LEU A 140 2.65 -12.44 2.78
N VAL A 141 1.71 -12.81 3.62
CA VAL A 141 0.51 -13.56 3.21
C VAL A 141 -0.68 -12.60 3.20
N PHE A 142 -1.19 -12.36 2.00
CA PHE A 142 -2.44 -11.64 1.80
C PHE A 142 -3.63 -12.56 2.06
N SER A 143 -4.56 -12.10 2.87
CA SER A 143 -5.93 -12.57 2.96
C SER A 143 -6.85 -11.38 3.23
N TRP A 144 -8.13 -11.52 2.93
CA TRP A 144 -9.11 -10.48 3.24
C TRP A 144 -9.16 -10.21 4.74
N GLU A 145 -9.10 -11.24 5.56
CA GLU A 145 -9.04 -11.11 7.02
C GLU A 145 -7.82 -10.30 7.49
N ASN A 146 -6.63 -10.56 6.94
CA ASN A 146 -5.43 -9.81 7.28
C ASN A 146 -5.55 -8.33 6.85
N LEU A 147 -6.17 -8.08 5.69
CA LEU A 147 -6.44 -6.71 5.24
C LEU A 147 -7.47 -6.01 6.13
N ASP A 148 -8.55 -6.69 6.55
CA ASP A 148 -9.55 -6.16 7.48
C ASP A 148 -8.91 -5.76 8.81
N ASN A 149 -8.06 -6.61 9.35
CA ASN A 149 -7.32 -6.33 10.58
C ASN A 149 -6.41 -5.09 10.42
N ALA A 150 -5.72 -4.98 9.28
CA ALA A 150 -4.86 -3.82 9.00
C ALA A 150 -5.69 -2.55 8.79
N ALA A 151 -6.81 -2.62 8.09
CA ALA A 151 -7.72 -1.49 7.87
C ALA A 151 -8.31 -1.00 9.20
N ALA A 152 -8.75 -1.90 10.07
CA ALA A 152 -9.24 -1.55 11.40
C ALA A 152 -8.14 -0.92 12.27
N ALA A 153 -6.91 -1.44 12.21
CA ALA A 153 -5.78 -0.87 12.94
C ALA A 153 -5.39 0.52 12.41
N TYR A 154 -5.37 0.70 11.08
CA TYR A 154 -5.12 1.99 10.44
C TYR A 154 -6.19 3.02 10.81
N SER A 155 -7.48 2.67 10.73
CA SER A 155 -8.57 3.55 11.14
C SER A 155 -8.48 3.95 12.61
N LYS A 156 -8.13 3.02 13.51
CA LYS A 156 -7.91 3.31 14.94
C LYS A 156 -6.70 4.24 15.15
N LEU A 157 -5.64 4.08 14.35
CA LEU A 157 -4.49 4.98 14.39
C LEU A 157 -4.89 6.40 14.00
N ILE A 158 -5.59 6.56 12.87
CA ILE A 158 -6.10 7.86 12.41
C ILE A 158 -7.02 8.50 13.44
N ALA A 159 -7.94 7.74 14.05
CA ALA A 159 -8.83 8.25 15.09
C ALA A 159 -8.07 8.76 16.34
N LYS A 160 -7.01 8.06 16.76
CA LYS A 160 -6.14 8.51 17.85
C LYS A 160 -5.42 9.82 17.53
N ILE A 161 -4.91 9.95 16.29
CA ILE A 161 -4.25 11.18 15.82
C ILE A 161 -5.28 12.33 15.71
N ALA A 162 -6.49 12.03 15.26
CA ALA A 162 -7.58 13.00 15.20
C ALA A 162 -8.02 13.53 16.58
N ALA A 163 -7.81 12.76 17.63
CA ALA A 163 -8.13 13.18 19.01
C ALA A 163 -7.08 14.12 19.64
N LEU A 164 -5.89 14.26 19.02
CA LEU A 164 -4.86 15.20 19.48
C LEU A 164 -5.29 16.64 19.16
N ASP A 165 -5.04 17.57 20.08
CA ASP A 165 -5.32 19.00 19.90
C ASP A 165 -4.12 19.71 19.22
N PRO A 166 -4.26 20.20 17.98
CA PRO A 166 -3.19 20.93 17.32
C PRO A 166 -2.80 22.25 18.00
N ALA A 167 -3.67 22.79 18.86
CA ALA A 167 -3.44 24.04 19.60
C ALA A 167 -2.82 23.80 20.99
N ASP A 168 -2.61 22.53 21.39
CA ASP A 168 -2.01 22.20 22.68
C ASP A 168 -0.50 22.45 22.67
N GLY A 169 -0.12 23.65 23.05
CA GLY A 169 1.27 24.07 23.25
C GLY A 169 2.04 24.40 21.97
N SER A 170 3.34 24.56 22.11
CA SER A 170 4.29 24.72 21.00
C SER A 170 5.13 23.45 20.84
N VAL A 171 5.67 23.26 19.64
CA VAL A 171 6.51 22.09 19.33
C VAL A 171 7.80 22.15 20.15
N ASP A 172 8.06 21.12 20.95
CA ASP A 172 9.33 20.90 21.62
C ASP A 172 10.32 20.28 20.62
N SER A 173 11.25 21.11 20.16
CA SER A 173 12.23 20.72 19.15
C SER A 173 13.19 19.63 19.62
N ALA A 174 13.51 19.57 20.92
CA ALA A 174 14.40 18.56 21.48
C ALA A 174 13.73 17.17 21.47
N VAL A 175 12.49 17.11 21.93
CA VAL A 175 11.67 15.88 21.90
C VAL A 175 11.41 15.43 20.45
N LEU A 176 11.08 16.38 19.58
CA LEU A 176 10.91 16.06 18.14
C LEU A 176 12.17 15.42 17.56
N GLN A 177 13.34 16.02 17.82
CA GLN A 177 14.62 15.49 17.28
C GLN A 177 14.94 14.11 17.87
N GLU A 178 14.74 13.90 19.16
CA GLU A 178 14.94 12.59 19.81
C GLU A 178 14.12 11.49 19.13
N TYR A 179 12.82 11.75 18.86
CA TYR A 179 11.96 10.76 18.20
C TYR A 179 12.33 10.55 16.73
N LYS A 180 12.75 11.59 16.02
CA LYS A 180 13.27 11.48 14.65
C LYS A 180 14.51 10.59 14.59
N ASP A 181 15.46 10.79 15.48
CA ASP A 181 16.70 10.01 15.52
C ASP A 181 16.39 8.54 15.80
N LYS A 182 15.51 8.25 16.74
CA LYS A 182 15.04 6.88 17.02
C LYS A 182 14.37 6.24 15.81
N PHE A 183 13.51 6.98 15.13
CA PHE A 183 12.83 6.49 13.94
C PHE A 183 13.80 6.20 12.80
N ILE A 184 14.74 7.12 12.53
CA ILE A 184 15.78 6.95 11.52
C ILE A 184 16.63 5.72 11.83
N GLN A 185 17.04 5.54 13.09
CA GLN A 185 17.81 4.36 13.51
C GLN A 185 17.03 3.05 13.25
N GLN A 186 15.72 3.03 13.55
CA GLN A 186 14.88 1.85 13.37
C GLN A 186 14.65 1.53 11.90
N VAL A 187 14.23 2.52 11.10
CA VAL A 187 13.95 2.33 9.68
C VAL A 187 15.24 2.19 8.86
N GLY A 188 16.31 2.88 9.25
CA GLY A 188 17.64 2.77 8.62
C GLY A 188 18.32 1.42 8.86
N ASN A 189 17.83 0.64 9.83
CA ASN A 189 18.31 -0.72 10.04
C ASN A 189 17.62 -1.67 9.06
N ASP A 190 18.13 -1.73 7.85
CA ASP A 190 17.67 -2.59 6.74
C ASP A 190 16.18 -2.37 6.42
N LEU A 191 15.73 -1.11 6.33
CA LEU A 191 14.36 -0.70 6.02
C LEU A 191 13.31 -1.40 6.91
N ASN A 192 13.55 -1.47 8.22
CA ASN A 192 12.65 -2.12 9.17
C ASN A 192 11.39 -1.28 9.41
N THR A 193 10.48 -1.30 8.43
CA THR A 193 9.22 -0.54 8.47
C THR A 193 8.28 -1.00 9.58
N SER A 194 8.36 -2.27 10.01
CA SER A 194 7.56 -2.75 11.14
C SER A 194 7.93 -2.04 12.46
N MET A 195 9.22 -1.73 12.65
CA MET A 195 9.66 -0.88 13.75
C MET A 195 9.27 0.59 13.55
N GLY A 196 9.26 1.07 12.30
CA GLY A 196 8.73 2.39 11.96
C GLY A 196 7.25 2.54 12.33
N VAL A 197 6.43 1.52 12.05
CA VAL A 197 5.02 1.48 12.49
C VAL A 197 4.91 1.44 14.02
N THR A 198 5.79 0.71 14.71
CA THR A 198 5.83 0.71 16.19
C THR A 198 6.12 2.11 16.71
N ALA A 199 7.06 2.83 16.10
CA ALA A 199 7.41 4.20 16.48
C ALA A 199 6.23 5.18 16.41
N LEU A 200 5.25 4.98 15.50
CA LEU A 200 4.01 5.78 15.47
C LEU A 200 3.22 5.66 16.79
N TYR A 201 3.09 4.44 17.30
CA TYR A 201 2.37 4.20 18.56
C TYR A 201 3.14 4.72 19.77
N ASP A 202 4.47 4.70 19.72
CA ASP A 202 5.32 5.26 20.78
C ASP A 202 5.25 6.79 20.78
N ALA A 203 5.20 7.43 19.62
CA ALA A 203 4.99 8.87 19.48
C ALA A 203 3.65 9.31 20.09
N LEU A 204 2.58 8.53 19.87
CA LEU A 204 1.26 8.80 20.49
C LEU A 204 1.27 8.72 22.02
N LYS A 205 2.17 7.92 22.61
CA LYS A 205 2.35 7.75 24.07
C LYS A 205 3.41 8.69 24.66
N ALA A 206 4.08 9.49 23.84
CA ALA A 206 5.13 10.39 24.29
C ALA A 206 4.63 11.34 25.38
N LYS A 207 5.45 11.56 26.40
CA LYS A 207 5.14 12.48 27.49
C LYS A 207 5.46 13.93 27.09
N THR A 208 4.68 14.46 26.16
CA THR A 208 4.81 15.80 25.61
C THR A 208 3.44 16.32 25.19
N ASN A 209 3.35 17.61 24.81
CA ASN A 209 2.11 18.20 24.29
C ASN A 209 1.71 17.63 22.94
N ASP A 210 0.46 17.83 22.55
CA ASP A 210 -0.09 17.23 21.33
C ASP A 210 0.48 17.88 20.06
N ALA A 211 0.85 19.18 20.09
CA ALA A 211 1.52 19.83 18.96
C ALA A 211 2.85 19.14 18.63
N THR A 212 3.63 18.75 19.65
CA THR A 212 4.88 18.00 19.46
C THR A 212 4.63 16.60 18.93
N LYS A 213 3.61 15.88 19.44
CA LYS A 213 3.24 14.56 18.93
C LYS A 213 2.85 14.62 17.45
N LEU A 214 2.05 15.61 17.06
CA LEU A 214 1.66 15.80 15.66
C LEU A 214 2.87 16.07 14.76
N ALA A 215 3.82 16.91 15.22
CA ALA A 215 5.06 17.18 14.45
C ALA A 215 5.93 15.93 14.30
N ILE A 216 6.01 15.07 15.32
CA ILE A 216 6.70 13.77 15.25
C ILE A 216 6.04 12.87 14.20
N LEU A 217 4.71 12.72 14.27
CA LEU A 217 3.95 11.87 13.35
C LEU A 217 4.04 12.36 11.90
N ASP A 218 3.99 13.69 11.67
CA ASP A 218 4.21 14.30 10.36
C ASP A 218 5.59 13.97 9.80
N SER A 219 6.62 14.10 10.64
CA SER A 219 7.99 13.75 10.25
C SER A 219 8.12 12.27 9.85
N PHE A 220 7.50 11.33 10.58
CA PHE A 220 7.52 9.91 10.25
C PHE A 220 6.75 9.60 8.95
N ASP A 221 5.68 10.33 8.72
CA ASP A 221 4.83 10.14 7.54
C ASP A 221 5.48 10.58 6.23
N THR A 222 6.54 11.41 6.30
CA THR A 222 7.37 11.70 5.11
C THR A 222 8.02 10.45 4.52
N VAL A 223 8.27 9.42 5.35
CA VAL A 223 8.82 8.11 4.95
C VAL A 223 7.71 7.09 4.77
N LEU A 224 6.79 6.97 5.74
CA LEU A 224 5.76 5.94 5.74
C LEU A 224 4.65 6.21 4.71
N SER A 225 4.40 7.49 4.38
CA SER A 225 3.41 7.93 3.37
C SER A 225 2.02 7.32 3.59
N LEU A 226 1.52 7.44 4.81
CA LEU A 226 0.20 6.96 5.24
C LEU A 226 -0.86 8.08 5.29
N SER A 227 -0.48 9.31 4.92
CA SER A 227 -1.36 10.50 4.96
C SER A 227 -1.99 10.74 6.34
N LEU A 228 -1.23 10.51 7.42
CA LEU A 228 -1.71 10.46 8.78
C LEU A 228 -2.43 11.74 9.20
N LEU A 229 -1.76 12.89 9.06
CA LEU A 229 -2.31 14.18 9.50
C LEU A 229 -3.47 14.63 8.63
N LYS A 230 -3.40 14.41 7.31
CA LYS A 230 -4.48 14.73 6.37
C LYS A 230 -5.75 13.94 6.68
N LYS A 231 -5.63 12.63 6.87
CA LYS A 231 -6.77 11.76 7.24
C LYS A 231 -7.31 12.12 8.61
N ALA A 232 -6.44 12.40 9.59
CA ALA A 232 -6.86 12.83 10.93
C ALA A 232 -7.60 14.18 10.91
N ALA A 233 -7.19 15.12 10.06
CA ALA A 233 -7.90 16.39 9.88
C ALA A 233 -9.32 16.18 9.35
N SER A 234 -9.49 15.34 8.32
CA SER A 234 -10.81 14.99 7.79
C SER A 234 -11.72 14.35 8.84
N VAL A 235 -11.17 13.48 9.70
CA VAL A 235 -11.92 12.89 10.82
C VAL A 235 -12.31 13.95 11.85
N ARG A 236 -11.41 14.89 12.19
CA ARG A 236 -11.73 16.02 13.11
C ARG A 236 -12.87 16.88 12.56
N GLU A 237 -12.81 17.23 11.27
CA GLU A 237 -13.86 18.03 10.63
C GLU A 237 -15.21 17.31 10.63
N ALA A 238 -15.23 16.01 10.32
CA ALA A 238 -16.43 15.20 10.34
C ALA A 238 -17.03 15.15 11.77
N ASN A 239 -16.19 14.92 12.78
CA ASN A 239 -16.60 14.92 14.18
C ASN A 239 -17.13 16.28 14.64
N ALA A 240 -16.49 17.38 14.25
CA ALA A 240 -16.94 18.73 14.59
C ALA A 240 -18.30 19.03 13.95
N LYS A 241 -18.50 18.67 12.68
CA LYS A 241 -19.82 18.82 12.01
C LYS A 241 -20.91 17.99 12.71
N ALA A 242 -20.60 16.75 13.08
CA ALA A 242 -21.55 15.89 13.82
C ALA A 242 -21.90 16.46 15.20
N GLN A 243 -20.92 17.05 15.91
CA GLN A 243 -21.15 17.70 17.19
C GLN A 243 -21.98 18.98 17.06
N SER A 244 -21.71 19.81 16.05
CA SER A 244 -22.50 21.02 15.78
C SER A 244 -23.95 20.68 15.45
N ALA A 245 -24.16 19.69 14.57
CA ALA A 245 -25.50 19.19 14.23
C ALA A 245 -26.26 18.67 15.46
N LYS A 246 -25.55 18.03 16.40
CA LYS A 246 -26.13 17.52 17.64
C LYS A 246 -26.44 18.66 18.64
N ALA A 247 -25.59 19.68 18.70
CA ALA A 247 -25.80 20.86 19.54
C ALA A 247 -26.99 21.70 19.07
N GLU A 248 -27.26 21.75 17.77
CA GLU A 248 -28.42 22.43 17.16
C GLU A 248 -29.72 21.60 17.25
N GLY A 249 -29.75 20.51 17.98
CA GLY A 249 -30.86 19.57 18.04
C GLY A 249 -31.08 18.81 16.76
N GLY A 250 -30.06 18.76 15.90
CA GLY A 250 -30.07 18.09 14.63
C GLY A 250 -29.98 16.56 14.74
N TYR A 251 -30.52 15.90 13.74
CA TYR A 251 -30.48 14.46 13.60
C TYR A 251 -29.08 13.98 13.25
N THR A 252 -28.55 12.99 13.96
CA THR A 252 -27.19 12.47 13.77
C THR A 252 -27.21 11.18 12.96
N VAL A 253 -26.42 11.13 11.88
CA VAL A 253 -26.12 9.89 11.16
C VAL A 253 -24.75 9.41 11.61
N THR A 254 -24.67 8.15 12.05
CA THR A 254 -23.41 7.50 12.44
C THR A 254 -23.27 6.19 11.69
N GLY A 255 -22.12 5.98 11.02
CA GLY A 255 -21.84 4.77 10.25
C GLY A 255 -20.36 4.58 9.98
N GLU A 256 -20.05 3.73 9.03
CA GLU A 256 -18.67 3.35 8.67
C GLU A 256 -17.94 4.39 7.80
N GLY A 257 -18.48 5.61 7.69
CA GLY A 257 -17.80 6.74 7.06
C GLY A 257 -17.99 6.82 5.53
N ASP A 258 -19.11 6.30 5.00
CA ASP A 258 -19.50 6.43 3.59
C ASP A 258 -20.47 7.63 3.42
N PRO A 259 -20.02 8.76 2.83
CA PRO A 259 -20.83 9.96 2.70
C PRO A 259 -22.09 9.76 1.83
N ALA A 260 -22.09 8.81 0.89
CA ALA A 260 -23.24 8.53 0.05
C ALA A 260 -24.35 7.81 0.85
N ILE A 261 -23.96 6.89 1.73
CA ILE A 261 -24.88 6.21 2.62
C ILE A 261 -25.39 7.17 3.70
N ASP A 262 -24.53 7.99 4.27
CA ASP A 262 -24.92 9.02 5.24
C ASP A 262 -25.97 9.97 4.64
N ALA A 263 -25.80 10.38 3.37
CA ALA A 263 -26.77 11.23 2.68
C ALA A 263 -28.14 10.52 2.47
N LEU A 264 -28.15 9.24 2.12
CA LEU A 264 -29.39 8.46 1.97
C LEU A 264 -30.10 8.28 3.32
N VAL A 265 -29.36 8.03 4.40
CA VAL A 265 -29.92 7.92 5.75
C VAL A 265 -30.51 9.26 6.17
N LEU A 266 -29.86 10.38 5.87
CA LEU A 266 -30.38 11.71 6.15
C LEU A 266 -31.65 12.02 5.33
N GLN A 267 -31.67 11.69 4.03
CA GLN A 267 -32.87 11.82 3.18
C GLN A 267 -34.05 11.04 3.74
N ARG A 268 -33.80 9.82 4.24
CA ARG A 268 -34.83 9.01 4.89
C ARG A 268 -35.40 9.71 6.12
N TYR A 269 -34.53 10.31 6.93
CA TYR A 269 -34.99 11.09 8.11
C TYR A 269 -35.85 12.28 7.70
N GLU A 270 -35.41 13.06 6.71
CA GLU A 270 -36.16 14.21 6.21
C GLU A 270 -37.53 13.78 5.63
N ALA A 271 -37.58 12.65 4.91
CA ALA A 271 -38.84 12.07 4.44
C ALA A 271 -39.78 11.69 5.61
N LYS A 272 -39.28 11.06 6.67
CA LYS A 272 -40.02 10.77 7.90
C LYS A 272 -40.56 12.03 8.57
N LYS A 273 -39.72 13.05 8.68
CA LYS A 273 -40.05 14.35 9.29
C LYS A 273 -41.16 15.05 8.49
N ALA A 274 -41.09 14.95 7.16
CA ALA A 274 -42.15 15.44 6.25
C ALA A 274 -43.41 14.54 6.18
N LYS A 275 -43.46 13.46 6.99
CA LYS A 275 -44.55 12.44 6.96
C LYS A 275 -44.69 11.74 5.61
N ASN A 276 -43.66 11.77 4.78
CA ASN A 276 -43.58 11.01 3.50
C ASN A 276 -43.04 9.60 3.80
N PHE A 277 -43.88 8.76 4.38
CA PHE A 277 -43.48 7.41 4.80
C PHE A 277 -43.16 6.49 3.61
N ALA A 278 -43.81 6.69 2.46
CA ALA A 278 -43.55 5.91 1.25
C ALA A 278 -42.09 6.11 0.76
N GLU A 279 -41.60 7.34 0.74
CA GLU A 279 -40.22 7.64 0.36
C GLU A 279 -39.24 7.14 1.41
N ALA A 280 -39.56 7.28 2.70
CA ALA A 280 -38.72 6.77 3.76
C ALA A 280 -38.55 5.22 3.71
N ASP A 281 -39.60 4.52 3.37
CA ASP A 281 -39.57 3.06 3.19
C ASP A 281 -38.82 2.66 1.93
N ARG A 282 -38.99 3.39 0.82
CA ARG A 282 -38.22 3.18 -0.41
C ARG A 282 -36.70 3.27 -0.16
N ILE A 283 -36.26 4.33 0.55
CA ILE A 283 -34.84 4.53 0.88
C ILE A 283 -34.33 3.42 1.82
N ARG A 284 -35.15 2.99 2.79
CA ARG A 284 -34.78 1.87 3.66
C ARG A 284 -34.53 0.58 2.86
N ASP A 285 -35.43 0.29 1.93
CA ASP A 285 -35.35 -0.92 1.13
C ASP A 285 -34.17 -0.85 0.13
N GLU A 286 -33.87 0.35 -0.38
CA GLU A 286 -32.67 0.60 -1.20
C GLU A 286 -31.37 0.35 -0.40
N LEU A 287 -31.26 0.88 0.83
CA LEU A 287 -30.11 0.65 1.71
C LEU A 287 -29.97 -0.85 2.06
N LYS A 288 -31.08 -1.52 2.35
CA LYS A 288 -31.08 -2.96 2.62
C LYS A 288 -30.64 -3.78 1.40
N ALA A 289 -31.02 -3.39 0.20
CA ALA A 289 -30.57 -4.04 -1.05
C ALA A 289 -29.07 -3.87 -1.29
N GLN A 290 -28.46 -2.82 -0.74
CA GLN A 290 -27.01 -2.57 -0.75
C GLN A 290 -26.26 -3.25 0.41
N GLY A 291 -26.92 -4.11 1.21
CA GLY A 291 -26.32 -4.75 2.36
C GLY A 291 -26.10 -3.80 3.55
N ILE A 292 -26.90 -2.73 3.67
CA ILE A 292 -26.82 -1.76 4.76
C ILE A 292 -27.92 -2.02 5.76
N GLU A 293 -27.54 -2.27 7.00
CA GLU A 293 -28.45 -2.34 8.14
C GLU A 293 -28.48 -1.00 8.87
N ILE A 294 -29.67 -0.44 9.09
CA ILE A 294 -29.89 0.83 9.77
C ILE A 294 -30.60 0.62 11.10
N THR A 295 -30.16 1.35 12.12
CA THR A 295 -30.79 1.32 13.45
C THR A 295 -31.15 2.74 13.87
N ASP A 296 -32.44 3.03 14.02
CA ASP A 296 -32.93 4.33 14.49
C ASP A 296 -32.74 4.45 16.02
N THR A 297 -32.24 5.61 16.46
CA THR A 297 -32.09 5.99 17.87
C THR A 297 -32.91 7.23 18.13
N LYS A 298 -33.02 7.66 19.40
CA LYS A 298 -33.78 8.86 19.78
C LYS A 298 -33.19 10.12 19.11
N ASP A 299 -31.90 10.18 18.90
CA ASP A 299 -31.16 11.36 18.47
C ASP A 299 -30.53 11.19 17.05
N GLY A 300 -30.82 10.08 16.35
CA GLY A 300 -30.22 9.83 15.04
C GLY A 300 -30.49 8.43 14.48
N THR A 301 -29.75 8.07 13.42
CA THR A 301 -29.70 6.70 12.88
C THR A 301 -28.24 6.26 12.76
N SER A 302 -27.95 5.05 13.21
CA SER A 302 -26.68 4.37 12.93
C SER A 302 -26.89 3.36 11.78
N TRP A 303 -25.83 3.16 11.00
CA TRP A 303 -25.82 2.16 9.94
C TRP A 303 -24.50 1.35 9.93
N LYS A 304 -24.57 0.13 9.44
CA LYS A 304 -23.42 -0.77 9.22
C LYS A 304 -23.63 -1.60 7.97
N ARG A 305 -22.55 -2.06 7.35
CA ARG A 305 -22.61 -3.06 6.27
C ARG A 305 -22.78 -4.46 6.85
N VAL A 306 -23.59 -5.30 6.24
CA VAL A 306 -23.91 -6.68 6.67
C VAL A 306 -23.43 -7.68 5.63
#